data_30f2a40878ff7b12580f68b27d651a57
#
_entry.id   30f2a40878ff7b12580f68b27d651a57
#
_cell.length_a   1.000
_cell.length_b   1.000
_cell.length_c   1.000
_cell.angle_alpha   90.00
_cell.angle_beta   90.00
_cell.angle_gamma   90.00
#
_symmetry.space_group_name_H-M   'P 1'
#
loop_
_entity.id
_entity.type
_entity.pdbx_description
1 polymer ?
#
loop_
_entity_poly.entity_id
_entity_poly.type
_entity_poly.pdbx_seq_one_letter_code
_entity_poly.pdbx_strand_id
1 'polypeptide(L)'
;MASDILSSFISAAAADTDGVSAVAAVANNANLVLGGALASGGAVTFDEPRNITILSSADDSGISFNVTGTDETGAAVVVNVAGADTGTTTGTAFFSTITQIAAVGDPAGNVSVGSGTSIAARISAGRLRLRGLYAVNTATAGTVSFRQESGTGTARMQFNTVASANTTQYPDIPDDGILFPGGGYVTYTQTTLSSMTVFYEG
;
A
#
# COMPACT_ATOMS: atom_id res chain seq x y z
N MET A 1 15.26 33.63 1.09
CA MET A 1 14.93 32.91 2.34
C MET A 1 15.43 31.49 2.14
N ALA A 2 16.20 30.95 3.09
CA ALA A 2 16.54 29.53 3.03
C ALA A 2 15.22 28.72 3.18
N SER A 3 14.99 27.76 2.30
CA SER A 3 13.87 26.85 2.44
C SER A 3 14.23 25.83 3.52
N ASP A 4 13.32 25.56 4.46
CA ASP A 4 13.54 24.56 5.49
C ASP A 4 13.46 23.17 4.87
N ILE A 5 14.46 22.32 5.17
CA ILE A 5 14.42 20.91 4.78
C ILE A 5 13.52 20.17 5.78
N LEU A 6 12.48 19.56 5.25
CA LEU A 6 11.57 18.67 5.95
C LEU A 6 12.00 17.22 5.76
N SER A 7 11.57 16.34 6.64
CA SER A 7 11.79 14.90 6.49
C SER A 7 10.50 14.11 6.69
N SER A 8 10.36 13.02 5.93
CA SER A 8 9.32 12.00 6.10
C SER A 8 10.00 10.66 6.35
N PHE A 9 9.64 10.00 7.47
CA PHE A 9 10.09 8.64 7.78
C PHE A 9 8.99 7.66 7.37
N ILE A 10 9.34 6.67 6.58
CA ILE A 10 8.45 5.68 6.00
C ILE A 10 8.93 4.29 6.42
N SER A 11 8.06 3.53 7.08
CA SER A 11 8.31 2.16 7.53
C SER A 11 6.98 1.42 7.61
N ALA A 12 6.72 0.53 6.66
CA ALA A 12 5.49 -0.24 6.63
C ALA A 12 5.62 -1.54 7.45
N ALA A 13 4.61 -1.84 8.25
CA ALA A 13 4.48 -3.12 8.92
C ALA A 13 4.43 -4.29 7.92
N ALA A 14 4.79 -5.50 8.36
CA ALA A 14 4.68 -6.70 7.54
C ALA A 14 3.23 -6.92 7.05
N ALA A 15 3.09 -7.52 5.87
CA ALA A 15 1.78 -7.93 5.37
C ALA A 15 1.18 -9.03 6.26
N ASP A 16 -0.14 -8.99 6.43
CA ASP A 16 -0.90 -9.94 7.23
C ASP A 16 -2.03 -10.52 6.37
N THR A 17 -2.08 -11.84 6.20
CA THR A 17 -2.93 -12.53 5.23
C THR A 17 -4.41 -12.55 5.59
N ASP A 18 -4.76 -12.29 6.86
CA ASP A 18 -6.14 -12.23 7.38
C ASP A 18 -6.35 -11.04 8.35
N GLY A 19 -5.40 -10.10 8.35
CA GLY A 19 -5.40 -8.96 9.26
C GLY A 19 -6.57 -7.99 9.09
N VAL A 20 -7.23 -7.97 7.92
CA VAL A 20 -8.41 -7.13 7.65
C VAL A 20 -9.70 -7.86 8.03
N SER A 21 -9.89 -9.06 7.53
CA SER A 21 -11.02 -9.94 7.85
C SER A 21 -10.48 -11.35 8.08
N ALA A 22 -10.70 -11.87 9.28
CA ALA A 22 -10.33 -13.24 9.62
C ALA A 22 -11.09 -14.26 8.76
N VAL A 23 -10.53 -15.47 8.60
CA VAL A 23 -11.11 -16.55 7.81
C VAL A 23 -12.52 -16.88 8.30
N ALA A 24 -13.51 -16.76 7.43
CA ALA A 24 -14.91 -17.06 7.72
C ALA A 24 -15.69 -17.47 6.47
N ALA A 25 -16.78 -18.22 6.67
CA ALA A 25 -17.80 -18.40 5.65
C ALA A 25 -18.57 -17.09 5.46
N VAL A 26 -18.80 -16.70 4.21
CA VAL A 26 -19.53 -15.49 3.84
C VAL A 26 -20.78 -15.88 3.06
N ALA A 27 -21.94 -15.36 3.45
CA ALA A 27 -23.18 -15.63 2.74
C ALA A 27 -23.24 -14.85 1.41
N ASN A 28 -24.09 -15.30 0.52
CA ASN A 28 -24.34 -14.67 -0.78
C ASN A 28 -24.64 -13.18 -0.62
N ASN A 29 -23.88 -12.34 -1.33
CA ASN A 29 -23.98 -10.87 -1.31
C ASN A 29 -23.92 -10.23 0.09
N ALA A 30 -23.25 -10.89 1.04
CA ALA A 30 -23.11 -10.39 2.40
C ALA A 30 -21.79 -9.61 2.61
N ASN A 31 -21.77 -8.80 3.66
CA ASN A 31 -20.56 -8.14 4.09
C ASN A 31 -19.67 -9.09 4.89
N LEU A 32 -18.37 -9.01 4.66
CA LEU A 32 -17.35 -9.61 5.51
C LEU A 32 -17.26 -8.84 6.83
N VAL A 33 -17.00 -9.55 7.92
CA VAL A 33 -16.73 -8.92 9.21
C VAL A 33 -15.28 -8.38 9.23
N LEU A 34 -15.13 -7.08 9.40
CA LEU A 34 -13.80 -6.48 9.61
C LEU A 34 -13.37 -6.73 11.06
N GLY A 35 -12.74 -7.88 11.28
CA GLY A 35 -12.37 -8.40 12.60
C GLY A 35 -11.01 -9.11 12.62
N GLY A 36 -10.16 -8.87 11.62
CA GLY A 36 -8.77 -9.32 11.64
C GLY A 36 -7.91 -8.50 12.62
N ALA A 37 -6.64 -8.86 12.76
CA ALA A 37 -5.72 -8.23 13.72
C ALA A 37 -5.49 -6.72 13.50
N LEU A 38 -5.69 -6.24 12.24
CA LEU A 38 -5.56 -4.83 11.88
C LEU A 38 -6.87 -4.03 12.06
N ALA A 39 -7.99 -4.72 12.34
CA ALA A 39 -9.29 -4.09 12.46
C ALA A 39 -9.52 -3.54 13.87
N SER A 40 -10.11 -2.36 13.95
CA SER A 40 -10.53 -1.73 15.20
C SER A 40 -11.86 -1.01 14.98
N GLY A 41 -12.88 -1.27 15.82
CA GLY A 41 -14.17 -0.63 15.71
C GLY A 41 -14.93 -0.92 14.40
N GLY A 42 -14.65 -2.04 13.73
CA GLY A 42 -15.28 -2.39 12.45
C GLY A 42 -14.69 -1.67 11.24
N ALA A 43 -13.49 -1.15 11.36
CA ALA A 43 -12.73 -0.54 10.26
C ALA A 43 -11.25 -0.91 10.37
N VAL A 44 -10.51 -0.74 9.29
CA VAL A 44 -9.05 -0.87 9.25
C VAL A 44 -8.44 0.48 8.87
N THR A 45 -7.38 0.86 9.57
CA THR A 45 -6.50 1.97 9.19
C THR A 45 -5.09 1.43 9.07
N PHE A 46 -4.51 1.53 7.90
CA PHE A 46 -3.14 1.07 7.67
C PHE A 46 -2.12 2.12 8.15
N ASP A 47 -0.96 1.66 8.62
CA ASP A 47 0.21 2.48 8.95
C ASP A 47 0.71 3.27 7.73
N GLU A 48 0.80 2.57 6.58
CA GLU A 48 1.07 3.15 5.27
C GLU A 48 0.02 2.61 4.28
N PRO A 49 -0.47 3.43 3.33
CA PRO A 49 -1.42 2.97 2.33
C PRO A 49 -0.87 1.78 1.56
N ARG A 50 -1.69 0.73 1.44
CA ARG A 50 -1.27 -0.53 0.81
C ARG A 50 -2.39 -1.20 0.04
N ASN A 51 -2.03 -2.10 -0.84
CA ASN A 51 -2.98 -2.99 -1.49
C ASN A 51 -3.49 -4.06 -0.52
N ILE A 52 -4.50 -4.80 -0.93
CA ILE A 52 -5.07 -5.91 -0.16
C ILE A 52 -4.94 -7.23 -0.91
N THR A 53 -5.09 -8.31 -0.16
CA THR A 53 -5.18 -9.68 -0.68
C THR A 53 -6.49 -10.31 -0.25
N ILE A 54 -7.09 -11.13 -1.12
CA ILE A 54 -8.26 -11.96 -0.81
C ILE A 54 -7.84 -13.41 -0.98
N LEU A 55 -7.97 -14.19 0.08
CA LEU A 55 -7.71 -15.62 0.10
C LEU A 55 -9.04 -16.37 0.10
N SER A 56 -9.25 -17.22 -0.89
CA SER A 56 -10.41 -18.09 -1.03
C SER A 56 -10.01 -19.55 -0.80
N SER A 57 -10.77 -20.29 0.01
CA SER A 57 -10.51 -21.71 0.27
C SER A 57 -11.14 -22.64 -0.78
N ALA A 58 -11.96 -22.11 -1.68
CA ALA A 58 -12.58 -22.79 -2.80
C ALA A 58 -12.56 -21.91 -4.05
N ASP A 59 -13.17 -22.36 -5.16
CA ASP A 59 -13.23 -21.57 -6.40
C ASP A 59 -14.24 -20.43 -6.30
N ASP A 60 -13.71 -19.24 -6.07
CA ASP A 60 -14.41 -17.96 -6.05
C ASP A 60 -14.07 -17.08 -7.27
N SER A 61 -13.43 -17.63 -8.32
CA SER A 61 -13.02 -16.87 -9.51
C SER A 61 -14.18 -16.25 -10.28
N GLY A 62 -15.39 -16.80 -10.13
CA GLY A 62 -16.62 -16.28 -10.72
C GLY A 62 -17.30 -15.15 -9.98
N ILE A 63 -16.79 -14.76 -8.80
CA ILE A 63 -17.34 -13.68 -7.97
C ILE A 63 -16.30 -12.60 -7.70
N SER A 64 -16.73 -11.54 -7.05
CA SER A 64 -15.83 -10.44 -6.68
C SER A 64 -16.20 -9.84 -5.32
N PHE A 65 -15.36 -8.96 -4.82
CA PHE A 65 -15.53 -8.29 -3.54
C PHE A 65 -15.41 -6.77 -3.73
N ASN A 66 -16.45 -6.03 -3.35
CA ASN A 66 -16.41 -4.57 -3.33
C ASN A 66 -15.78 -4.11 -2.02
N VAL A 67 -14.63 -3.48 -2.12
CA VAL A 67 -13.88 -2.92 -0.99
C VAL A 67 -14.08 -1.42 -0.95
N THR A 68 -14.67 -0.94 0.15
CA THR A 68 -14.98 0.48 0.39
C THR A 68 -14.04 1.05 1.44
N GLY A 69 -13.50 2.23 1.20
CA GLY A 69 -12.59 2.91 2.12
C GLY A 69 -12.10 4.24 1.58
N THR A 70 -10.89 4.61 1.97
CA THR A 70 -10.17 5.75 1.38
C THR A 70 -8.88 5.26 0.72
N ASP A 71 -8.53 5.88 -0.39
CA ASP A 71 -7.27 5.62 -1.09
C ASP A 71 -6.06 6.30 -0.41
N GLU A 72 -4.88 6.20 -1.03
CA GLU A 72 -3.63 6.80 -0.54
C GLU A 72 -3.65 8.34 -0.56
N THR A 73 -4.57 8.96 -1.29
CA THR A 73 -4.77 10.42 -1.29
C THR A 73 -5.73 10.90 -0.21
N GLY A 74 -6.49 9.97 0.40
CA GLY A 74 -7.55 10.23 1.36
C GLY A 74 -8.94 10.40 0.71
N ALA A 75 -9.06 10.17 -0.61
CA ALA A 75 -10.34 10.21 -1.30
C ALA A 75 -11.14 8.92 -1.05
N ALA A 76 -12.47 9.04 -0.92
CA ALA A 76 -13.34 7.89 -0.80
C ALA A 76 -13.30 7.04 -2.08
N VAL A 77 -13.17 5.72 -1.92
CA VAL A 77 -13.06 4.79 -3.03
C VAL A 77 -13.85 3.52 -2.78
N VAL A 78 -14.40 2.96 -3.86
CA VAL A 78 -14.92 1.59 -3.90
C VAL A 78 -14.22 0.86 -5.03
N VAL A 79 -13.53 -0.22 -4.69
CA VAL A 79 -12.75 -1.03 -5.66
C VAL A 79 -13.31 -2.44 -5.69
N ASN A 80 -13.54 -2.95 -6.89
CA ASN A 80 -13.91 -4.34 -7.09
C ASN A 80 -12.64 -5.19 -7.24
N VAL A 81 -12.50 -6.20 -6.38
CA VAL A 81 -11.39 -7.17 -6.40
C VAL A 81 -11.96 -8.55 -6.70
N ALA A 82 -11.42 -9.22 -7.70
CA ALA A 82 -11.85 -10.57 -8.07
C ALA A 82 -11.55 -11.58 -6.94
N GLY A 83 -12.41 -12.57 -6.78
CA GLY A 83 -12.10 -13.75 -5.98
C GLY A 83 -11.04 -14.63 -6.65
N ALA A 84 -10.52 -15.61 -5.93
CA ALA A 84 -9.51 -16.54 -6.41
C ALA A 84 -10.10 -17.94 -6.67
N ASP A 85 -9.53 -18.67 -7.62
CA ASP A 85 -9.72 -20.12 -7.73
C ASP A 85 -8.75 -20.80 -6.75
N THR A 86 -9.23 -21.11 -5.56
CA THR A 86 -8.46 -21.76 -4.47
C THR A 86 -7.09 -21.12 -4.29
N GLY A 87 -7.00 -20.04 -3.52
CA GLY A 87 -5.73 -19.31 -3.32
C GLY A 87 -5.93 -17.82 -3.11
N THR A 88 -4.95 -17.03 -3.47
CA THR A 88 -4.91 -15.60 -3.18
C THR A 88 -4.97 -14.76 -4.44
N THR A 89 -5.92 -13.82 -4.49
CA THR A 89 -5.92 -12.70 -5.45
C THR A 89 -5.40 -11.45 -4.77
N THR A 90 -4.63 -10.66 -5.52
CA THR A 90 -4.05 -9.40 -5.03
C THR A 90 -4.69 -8.21 -5.73
N GLY A 91 -5.27 -7.30 -4.97
CA GLY A 91 -5.79 -6.03 -5.48
C GLY A 91 -4.65 -5.09 -5.90
N THR A 92 -4.91 -4.22 -6.87
CA THR A 92 -3.93 -3.24 -7.37
C THR A 92 -4.09 -1.84 -6.77
N ALA A 93 -5.25 -1.54 -6.20
CA ALA A 93 -5.52 -0.26 -5.56
C ALA A 93 -4.87 -0.19 -4.17
N PHE A 94 -4.47 1.02 -3.77
CA PHE A 94 -3.95 1.30 -2.44
C PHE A 94 -5.07 1.84 -1.55
N PHE A 95 -5.12 1.39 -0.31
CA PHE A 95 -6.07 1.85 0.71
C PHE A 95 -5.32 2.42 1.90
N SER A 96 -5.76 3.58 2.38
CA SER A 96 -5.40 4.13 3.68
C SER A 96 -6.31 3.56 4.77
N THR A 97 -7.61 3.44 4.46
CA THR A 97 -8.62 2.85 5.36
C THR A 97 -9.52 1.90 4.60
N ILE A 98 -10.10 0.92 5.31
CA ILE A 98 -11.19 0.07 4.81
C ILE A 98 -12.33 0.13 5.82
N THR A 99 -13.54 0.41 5.35
CA THR A 99 -14.74 0.52 6.17
C THR A 99 -15.78 -0.57 5.87
N GLN A 100 -15.68 -1.22 4.70
CA GLN A 100 -16.57 -2.30 4.31
C GLN A 100 -15.93 -3.18 3.23
N ILE A 101 -16.23 -4.48 3.28
CA ILE A 101 -15.99 -5.41 2.18
C ILE A 101 -17.26 -6.20 1.98
N ALA A 102 -17.83 -6.16 0.77
CA ALA A 102 -19.07 -6.87 0.41
C ALA A 102 -18.79 -7.90 -0.69
N ALA A 103 -19.18 -9.14 -0.48
CA ALA A 103 -19.19 -10.13 -1.55
C ALA A 103 -20.21 -9.76 -2.63
N VAL A 104 -19.85 -9.97 -3.88
CA VAL A 104 -20.73 -9.84 -5.05
C VAL A 104 -20.84 -11.23 -5.67
N GLY A 105 -21.86 -11.97 -5.22
CA GLY A 105 -22.05 -13.38 -5.50
C GLY A 105 -22.02 -14.23 -4.23
N ASP A 106 -22.01 -15.53 -4.40
CA ASP A 106 -22.03 -16.55 -3.33
C ASP A 106 -20.66 -17.22 -3.22
N PRO A 107 -19.84 -16.87 -2.20
CA PRO A 107 -18.54 -17.53 -2.01
C PRO A 107 -18.70 -19.04 -1.78
N ALA A 108 -17.93 -19.83 -2.54
CA ALA A 108 -17.99 -21.30 -2.47
C ALA A 108 -17.31 -21.88 -1.21
N GLY A 109 -16.49 -21.06 -0.52
CA GLY A 109 -15.76 -21.50 0.66
C GLY A 109 -15.51 -20.37 1.67
N ASN A 110 -14.59 -20.62 2.59
CA ASN A 110 -14.17 -19.58 3.51
C ASN A 110 -13.29 -18.54 2.81
N VAL A 111 -13.49 -17.29 3.18
CA VAL A 111 -12.74 -16.15 2.67
C VAL A 111 -12.04 -15.44 3.82
N SER A 112 -10.82 -15.01 3.60
CA SER A 112 -10.15 -14.00 4.44
C SER A 112 -9.62 -12.86 3.60
N VAL A 113 -9.43 -11.71 4.23
CA VAL A 113 -8.85 -10.53 3.59
C VAL A 113 -7.68 -10.03 4.42
N GLY A 114 -6.57 -9.86 3.75
CA GLY A 114 -5.33 -9.41 4.33
C GLY A 114 -4.80 -8.10 3.75
N SER A 115 -3.79 -7.58 4.39
CA SER A 115 -2.97 -6.49 3.85
C SER A 115 -1.94 -7.06 2.87
N GLY A 116 -1.78 -6.40 1.72
CA GLY A 116 -0.77 -6.78 0.73
C GLY A 116 0.60 -6.16 1.02
N THR A 117 1.57 -6.49 0.17
CA THR A 117 2.97 -6.04 0.29
C THR A 117 3.28 -4.78 -0.49
N SER A 118 2.42 -4.36 -1.43
CA SER A 118 2.62 -3.13 -2.20
C SER A 118 2.20 -1.91 -1.39
N ILE A 119 3.10 -0.95 -1.25
CA ILE A 119 2.94 0.26 -0.44
C ILE A 119 2.93 1.49 -1.34
N ALA A 120 2.11 2.49 -0.97
CA ALA A 120 2.09 3.82 -1.59
C ALA A 120 2.10 4.92 -0.51
N ALA A 121 3.25 5.12 0.13
CA ALA A 121 3.39 6.09 1.20
C ALA A 121 3.41 7.53 0.67
N ARG A 122 2.70 8.44 1.34
CA ARG A 122 2.66 9.86 0.97
C ARG A 122 3.79 10.63 1.65
N ILE A 123 4.62 11.31 0.86
CA ILE A 123 5.68 12.20 1.34
C ILE A 123 5.09 13.57 1.70
N SER A 124 4.33 14.16 0.77
CA SER A 124 3.64 15.45 0.96
C SER A 124 2.41 15.54 0.04
N ALA A 125 1.35 16.17 0.52
CA ALA A 125 0.15 16.43 -0.28
C ALA A 125 0.32 17.61 -1.26
N GLY A 126 1.21 18.55 -0.94
CA GLY A 126 1.47 19.75 -1.74
C GLY A 126 2.72 19.62 -2.59
N ARG A 127 2.99 20.69 -3.35
CA ARG A 127 4.22 20.80 -4.13
C ARG A 127 5.44 20.53 -3.22
N LEU A 128 6.35 19.70 -3.67
CA LEU A 128 7.60 19.43 -2.96
C LEU A 128 8.77 19.31 -3.94
N ARG A 129 9.96 19.47 -3.39
CA ARG A 129 11.22 19.21 -4.08
C ARG A 129 12.03 18.20 -3.27
N LEU A 130 12.21 17.00 -3.83
CA LEU A 130 13.01 15.93 -3.23
C LEU A 130 14.48 16.36 -3.22
N ARG A 131 15.11 16.35 -2.05
CA ARG A 131 16.50 16.82 -1.84
C ARG A 131 17.46 15.69 -1.52
N GLY A 132 16.97 14.63 -0.91
CA GLY A 132 17.77 13.49 -0.53
C GLY A 132 16.93 12.35 -0.01
N LEU A 133 17.53 11.20 0.11
CA LEU A 133 16.90 10.06 0.77
C LEU A 133 17.95 9.12 1.36
N TYR A 134 17.50 8.40 2.36
CA TYR A 134 18.23 7.31 3.02
C TYR A 134 17.31 6.10 3.08
N ALA A 135 17.70 5.00 2.47
CA ALA A 135 16.92 3.77 2.42
C ALA A 135 17.68 2.61 3.06
N VAL A 136 16.98 1.82 3.87
CA VAL A 136 17.50 0.58 4.47
C VAL A 136 16.88 -0.61 3.78
N ASN A 137 17.70 -1.42 3.12
CA ASN A 137 17.26 -2.59 2.36
C ASN A 137 16.94 -3.78 3.26
N THR A 138 16.11 -4.67 2.74
CA THR A 138 15.94 -6.04 3.25
C THR A 138 16.82 -7.02 2.46
N ALA A 139 16.61 -8.33 2.66
CA ALA A 139 17.26 -9.39 1.88
C ALA A 139 16.66 -9.58 0.47
N THR A 140 15.64 -8.79 0.08
CA THR A 140 14.94 -8.90 -1.20
C THR A 140 15.20 -7.66 -2.05
N ALA A 141 15.64 -7.85 -3.28
CA ALA A 141 15.77 -6.76 -4.25
C ALA A 141 14.40 -6.36 -4.81
N GLY A 142 14.27 -5.09 -5.18
CA GLY A 142 13.07 -4.56 -5.80
C GLY A 142 13.27 -3.15 -6.31
N THR A 143 12.17 -2.52 -6.76
CA THR A 143 12.17 -1.16 -7.29
C THR A 143 11.43 -0.23 -6.34
N VAL A 144 12.02 0.93 -6.06
CA VAL A 144 11.39 2.04 -5.36
C VAL A 144 11.12 3.15 -6.37
N SER A 145 9.87 3.62 -6.42
CA SER A 145 9.46 4.65 -7.37
C SER A 145 8.89 5.86 -6.63
N PHE A 146 9.43 7.03 -6.91
CA PHE A 146 8.89 8.31 -6.47
C PHE A 146 7.93 8.84 -7.52
N ARG A 147 6.66 9.02 -7.13
CA ARG A 147 5.54 9.33 -8.04
C ARG A 147 4.90 10.66 -7.70
N GLN A 148 4.34 11.29 -8.72
CA GLN A 148 3.64 12.56 -8.58
C GLN A 148 2.15 12.32 -8.34
N GLU A 149 1.56 13.07 -7.41
CA GLU A 149 0.11 13.19 -7.13
C GLU A 149 -0.55 11.97 -6.50
N SER A 150 -0.13 10.74 -6.82
CA SER A 150 -0.68 9.51 -6.27
C SER A 150 0.31 8.34 -6.35
N GLY A 151 0.01 7.23 -5.69
CA GLY A 151 0.77 5.97 -5.81
C GLY A 151 0.75 5.36 -7.20
N THR A 152 -0.21 5.73 -8.05
CA THR A 152 -0.32 5.32 -9.45
C THR A 152 0.13 6.41 -10.44
N GLY A 153 0.50 7.59 -9.95
CA GLY A 153 0.91 8.74 -10.75
C GLY A 153 2.23 8.52 -11.48
N THR A 154 2.62 9.52 -12.28
CA THR A 154 3.86 9.47 -13.08
C THR A 154 5.09 9.34 -12.19
N ALA A 155 5.93 8.34 -12.44
CA ALA A 155 7.21 8.19 -11.77
C ALA A 155 8.18 9.31 -12.23
N ARG A 156 8.73 10.04 -11.26
CA ARG A 156 9.73 11.10 -11.46
C ARG A 156 11.15 10.62 -11.19
N MET A 157 11.30 9.64 -10.31
CA MET A 157 12.55 9.00 -9.97
C MET A 157 12.31 7.55 -9.61
N GLN A 158 13.27 6.69 -9.93
CA GLN A 158 13.29 5.28 -9.51
C GLN A 158 14.71 4.87 -9.16
N PHE A 159 14.83 3.95 -8.22
CA PHE A 159 16.07 3.22 -7.96
C PHE A 159 15.76 1.77 -7.58
N ASN A 160 16.74 0.89 -7.77
CA ASN A 160 16.61 -0.52 -7.38
C ASN A 160 17.30 -0.74 -6.04
N THR A 161 16.62 -1.47 -5.16
CA THR A 161 17.23 -1.97 -3.93
C THR A 161 18.11 -3.18 -4.23
N VAL A 162 19.13 -3.40 -3.39
CA VAL A 162 19.95 -4.59 -3.46
C VAL A 162 19.46 -5.65 -2.47
N ALA A 163 19.58 -6.92 -2.81
CA ALA A 163 19.24 -8.05 -1.93
C ALA A 163 20.28 -8.22 -0.82
N SER A 164 20.36 -7.28 0.11
CA SER A 164 21.31 -7.27 1.22
C SER A 164 20.67 -6.61 2.44
N ALA A 165 20.27 -7.44 3.40
CA ALA A 165 19.60 -6.97 4.61
C ALA A 165 20.45 -5.96 5.39
N ASN A 166 19.80 -4.94 5.93
CA ASN A 166 20.40 -3.87 6.73
C ASN A 166 21.48 -3.04 6.01
N THR A 167 21.60 -3.15 4.69
CA THR A 167 22.43 -2.23 3.91
C THR A 167 21.69 -0.95 3.61
N THR A 168 22.42 0.13 3.56
CA THR A 168 21.88 1.46 3.31
C THR A 168 22.18 1.91 1.89
N GLN A 169 21.24 2.62 1.28
CA GLN A 169 21.41 3.24 -0.03
C GLN A 169 21.13 4.74 0.06
N TYR A 170 21.94 5.50 -0.67
CA TYR A 170 21.86 6.94 -0.82
C TYR A 170 21.86 7.25 -2.33
N PRO A 171 20.74 7.05 -3.04
CA PRO A 171 20.67 7.41 -4.45
C PRO A 171 21.01 8.86 -4.66
N ASP A 172 21.80 9.13 -5.69
CA ASP A 172 22.21 10.48 -6.06
C ASP A 172 21.00 11.27 -6.56
N ILE A 173 20.82 12.47 -6.03
CA ILE A 173 19.78 13.42 -6.41
C ILE A 173 20.45 14.69 -6.87
N PRO A 174 20.10 15.25 -8.05
CA PRO A 174 20.70 16.50 -8.54
C PRO A 174 20.60 17.63 -7.51
N ASP A 175 21.60 18.52 -7.45
CA ASP A 175 21.70 19.61 -6.48
C ASP A 175 20.43 20.47 -6.38
N ASP A 176 19.76 20.70 -7.52
CA ASP A 176 18.49 21.42 -7.57
C ASP A 176 17.30 20.60 -7.07
N GLY A 177 17.48 19.30 -6.78
CA GLY A 177 16.44 18.37 -6.38
C GLY A 177 15.45 18.03 -7.49
N ILE A 178 14.53 17.10 -7.22
CA ILE A 178 13.50 16.65 -8.15
C ILE A 178 12.15 17.24 -7.76
N LEU A 179 11.51 17.98 -8.68
CA LEU A 179 10.24 18.67 -8.43
C LEU A 179 9.05 17.75 -8.60
N PHE A 180 8.13 17.77 -7.62
CA PHE A 180 6.79 17.15 -7.64
C PHE A 180 5.75 18.27 -7.46
N PRO A 181 5.13 18.76 -8.53
CA PRO A 181 4.28 19.97 -8.47
C PRO A 181 2.96 19.76 -7.70
N GLY A 182 2.39 18.56 -7.71
CA GLY A 182 1.08 18.26 -7.11
C GLY A 182 1.14 17.28 -5.93
N GLY A 183 2.29 17.14 -5.27
CA GLY A 183 2.48 16.19 -4.20
C GLY A 183 3.39 15.02 -4.59
N GLY A 184 3.96 14.34 -3.60
CA GLY A 184 4.89 13.25 -3.80
C GLY A 184 4.50 12.00 -3.01
N TYR A 185 4.60 10.86 -3.68
CA TYR A 185 4.39 9.53 -3.14
C TYR A 185 5.60 8.66 -3.43
N VAL A 186 5.82 7.68 -2.57
CA VAL A 186 6.78 6.61 -2.86
C VAL A 186 6.06 5.28 -2.88
N THR A 187 6.31 4.50 -3.94
CA THR A 187 5.79 3.13 -4.05
C THR A 187 6.92 2.13 -4.03
N TYR A 188 6.72 1.08 -3.25
CA TYR A 188 7.68 -0.03 -3.11
C TYR A 188 6.95 -1.28 -2.63
N THR A 189 7.63 -2.42 -2.69
CA THR A 189 7.17 -3.65 -2.03
C THR A 189 7.78 -3.72 -0.63
N GLN A 190 6.95 -3.89 0.39
CA GLN A 190 7.35 -3.91 1.81
C GLN A 190 8.52 -4.86 2.09
N THR A 191 8.60 -5.99 1.38
CA THR A 191 9.69 -6.94 1.50
C THR A 191 11.03 -6.46 0.95
N THR A 192 11.12 -5.30 0.29
CA THR A 192 12.35 -4.76 -0.32
C THR A 192 13.02 -3.67 0.51
N LEU A 193 12.24 -2.96 1.34
CA LEU A 193 12.73 -1.92 2.26
C LEU A 193 12.24 -2.18 3.67
N SER A 194 13.12 -2.06 4.66
CA SER A 194 12.72 -2.02 6.08
C SER A 194 12.30 -0.62 6.50
N SER A 195 12.96 0.42 5.97
CA SER A 195 12.60 1.81 6.22
C SER A 195 13.24 2.76 5.20
N MET A 196 12.71 3.97 5.12
CA MET A 196 13.28 5.04 4.32
C MET A 196 13.02 6.39 5.00
N THR A 197 14.02 7.27 4.97
CA THR A 197 13.86 8.69 5.29
C THR A 197 14.01 9.51 4.03
N VAL A 198 13.04 10.36 3.75
CA VAL A 198 13.01 11.24 2.58
C VAL A 198 13.18 12.66 3.05
N PHE A 199 14.12 13.42 2.46
CA PHE A 199 14.37 14.83 2.72
C PHE A 199 13.83 15.66 1.58
N TYR A 200 13.03 16.70 1.88
CA TYR A 200 12.38 17.51 0.86
C TYR A 200 12.17 18.96 1.33
N GLU A 201 11.90 19.84 0.37
CA GLU A 201 11.42 21.20 0.59
C GLU A 201 9.98 21.32 0.08
N GLY A 202 9.13 22.03 0.81
CA GLY A 202 7.71 22.28 0.50
C GLY A 202 7.48 23.60 -0.27
#